data_f7a20122ab7282b2ad6829b2b20c6a3a
#
_entry.id   f7a20122ab7282b2ad6829b2b20c6a3a
#
_cell.length_a   1.000
_cell.length_b   1.000
_cell.length_c   1.000
_cell.angle_alpha   90.00
_cell.angle_beta   90.00
_cell.angle_gamma   90.00
#
_symmetry.space_group_name_H-M   'P 1'
#
loop_
_entity.id
_entity.type
_entity.pdbx_description
1 polymer ?
#
loop_
_entity_poly.entity_id
_entity_poly.type
_entity_poly.pdbx_seq_one_letter_code
_entity_poly.pdbx_strand_id
1 'polypeptide(L)'
;MGHPTVENETPFAFDIMSLADEEGRPLLVLVVKATYSLGEPGLKLADEQVPVRWRPQPWGEPGESSDKYESEGAFFKPSTDVVLIGHAYPQQKGATETLVSLQVGPLKKAVRVVGERAWFRSMGRVDATRPLPFDKLPLTWERAFGGWDRTDAAKPTFEPRNPVGTGFRASPRHFEEGLRLPNLEDPAEPLREFGQRVPPVGFGFTSPHWQPRAKYAGTHDEAWNKMRKPLLPNDFDRRFFNAAAPGLIAPGYLKGNESVVIAGASPKGRLAFSLPRHAAPAVTVNRAGLGEVKPDLHLDTVILDTDAEQVLLLWRGHIVLGAGIHDVRGLRVTAEDVSRPGKKT
;
A
#
# COMPACT_ATOMS: atom_id res chain seq x y z
N MET A 1 -15.21 -22.38 -25.08
CA MET A 1 -13.76 -22.00 -25.02
C MET A 1 -13.31 -22.20 -23.58
N GLY A 2 -12.34 -23.11 -23.33
CA GLY A 2 -11.95 -23.47 -21.98
C GLY A 2 -11.00 -22.42 -21.38
N HIS A 3 -11.19 -22.14 -20.09
CA HIS A 3 -10.17 -21.46 -19.30
C HIS A 3 -8.89 -22.30 -19.25
N PRO A 4 -7.71 -21.67 -19.16
CA PRO A 4 -6.46 -22.42 -18.99
C PRO A 4 -6.52 -23.28 -17.72
N THR A 5 -5.98 -24.48 -17.78
CA THR A 5 -5.85 -25.32 -16.58
C THR A 5 -4.78 -24.73 -15.66
N VAL A 6 -5.06 -24.67 -14.37
CA VAL A 6 -4.12 -24.18 -13.35
C VAL A 6 -3.75 -25.32 -12.42
N GLU A 7 -2.47 -25.67 -12.38
CA GLU A 7 -1.87 -26.62 -11.45
C GLU A 7 -1.00 -25.85 -10.45
N ASN A 8 -1.53 -25.62 -9.26
CA ASN A 8 -0.81 -24.96 -8.19
C ASN A 8 -0.26 -26.01 -7.20
N GLU A 9 1.05 -26.27 -7.26
CA GLU A 9 1.74 -27.22 -6.38
C GLU A 9 2.19 -26.58 -5.04
N THR A 10 1.97 -25.27 -4.89
CA THR A 10 2.32 -24.53 -3.67
C THR A 10 1.11 -24.39 -2.75
N PRO A 11 1.31 -24.09 -1.46
CA PRO A 11 0.21 -23.68 -0.58
C PRO A 11 -0.29 -22.26 -0.85
N PHE A 12 0.44 -21.45 -1.63
CA PHE A 12 0.16 -20.03 -1.84
C PHE A 12 -1.10 -19.80 -2.67
N ALA A 13 -1.74 -18.65 -2.47
CA ALA A 13 -2.77 -18.18 -3.38
C ALA A 13 -2.14 -17.77 -4.72
N PHE A 14 -2.80 -18.13 -5.80
CA PHE A 14 -2.39 -17.77 -7.16
C PHE A 14 -3.60 -17.36 -7.96
N ASP A 15 -3.45 -16.29 -8.73
CA ASP A 15 -4.48 -15.87 -9.68
C ASP A 15 -3.86 -15.17 -10.88
N ILE A 16 -4.64 -15.03 -11.95
CA ILE A 16 -4.24 -14.43 -13.22
C ILE A 16 -5.23 -13.37 -13.67
N MET A 17 -4.73 -12.38 -14.38
CA MET A 17 -5.56 -11.35 -15.00
C MET A 17 -5.07 -11.02 -16.40
N SER A 18 -6.00 -10.94 -17.35
CA SER A 18 -5.71 -10.38 -18.68
C SER A 18 -5.79 -8.87 -18.61
N LEU A 19 -4.70 -8.20 -18.92
CA LEU A 19 -4.59 -6.75 -18.97
C LEU A 19 -3.99 -6.33 -20.33
N ALA A 20 -3.78 -5.05 -20.51
CA ALA A 20 -2.98 -4.49 -21.60
C ALA A 20 -1.89 -3.58 -21.02
N ASP A 21 -0.75 -3.52 -21.67
CA ASP A 21 0.29 -2.55 -21.34
C ASP A 21 -0.01 -1.16 -21.92
N GLU A 22 0.96 -0.24 -21.81
CA GLU A 22 0.83 1.15 -22.25
C GLU A 22 0.54 1.27 -23.76
N GLU A 23 1.00 0.29 -24.55
CA GLU A 23 0.82 0.23 -25.99
C GLU A 23 -0.39 -0.62 -26.42
N GLY A 24 -1.17 -1.10 -25.46
CA GLY A 24 -2.34 -1.94 -25.71
C GLY A 24 -2.00 -3.39 -26.05
N ARG A 25 -0.75 -3.84 -25.86
CA ARG A 25 -0.40 -5.24 -26.06
C ARG A 25 -1.04 -6.09 -24.97
N PRO A 26 -1.75 -7.17 -25.33
CA PRO A 26 -2.39 -8.01 -24.33
C PRO A 26 -1.34 -8.71 -23.47
N LEU A 27 -1.56 -8.66 -22.16
CA LEU A 27 -0.72 -9.27 -21.15
C LEU A 27 -1.51 -10.32 -20.35
N LEU A 28 -0.85 -11.38 -19.96
CA LEU A 28 -1.27 -12.21 -18.84
C LEU A 28 -0.44 -11.85 -17.62
N VAL A 29 -1.08 -11.25 -16.64
CA VAL A 29 -0.47 -10.94 -15.35
C VAL A 29 -0.67 -12.12 -14.41
N LEU A 30 0.40 -12.49 -13.73
CA LEU A 30 0.49 -13.63 -12.82
C LEU A 30 0.80 -13.08 -11.43
N VAL A 31 -0.03 -13.42 -10.44
CA VAL A 31 0.17 -12.99 -9.06
C VAL A 31 0.20 -14.23 -8.16
N VAL A 32 1.30 -14.41 -7.46
CA VAL A 32 1.42 -15.39 -6.37
C VAL A 32 1.46 -14.63 -5.05
N LYS A 33 0.67 -15.08 -4.09
CA LYS A 33 0.53 -14.41 -2.80
C LYS A 33 0.67 -15.40 -1.67
N ALA A 34 1.63 -15.15 -0.79
CA ALA A 34 1.83 -15.95 0.41
C ALA A 34 1.39 -15.18 1.66
N THR A 35 0.67 -15.85 2.53
CA THR A 35 0.23 -15.35 3.83
C THR A 35 0.98 -16.05 4.94
N TYR A 36 1.59 -15.27 5.83
CA TYR A 36 2.27 -15.76 7.02
C TYR A 36 1.60 -15.20 8.28
N SER A 37 1.47 -16.03 9.30
CA SER A 37 1.07 -15.59 10.63
C SER A 37 2.28 -14.98 11.36
N LEU A 38 2.06 -13.84 12.00
CA LEU A 38 3.05 -13.14 12.81
C LEU A 38 2.93 -13.63 14.25
N GLY A 39 3.82 -14.53 14.64
CA GLY A 39 3.83 -15.16 15.98
C GLY A 39 5.24 -15.29 16.54
N GLU A 40 5.36 -15.86 17.72
CA GLU A 40 6.66 -16.25 18.26
C GLU A 40 6.93 -17.75 17.94
N PRO A 41 8.14 -18.08 17.45
CA PRO A 41 9.36 -17.26 17.31
C PRO A 41 9.56 -16.60 15.93
N GLY A 42 8.54 -16.04 15.26
CA GLY A 42 8.67 -15.35 14.00
C GLY A 42 7.54 -15.63 13.04
N LEU A 43 7.81 -15.65 11.72
CA LEU A 43 6.81 -15.92 10.70
C LEU A 43 6.60 -17.43 10.51
N LYS A 44 5.34 -17.84 10.49
CA LYS A 44 4.91 -19.19 10.12
C LYS A 44 3.96 -19.08 8.94
N LEU A 45 4.11 -19.96 7.94
CA LEU A 45 3.14 -20.01 6.85
C LEU A 45 1.73 -20.23 7.44
N ALA A 46 0.79 -19.38 7.07
CA ALA A 46 -0.58 -19.47 7.56
C ALA A 46 -1.30 -20.67 6.92
N ASP A 47 -2.11 -21.36 7.72
CA ASP A 47 -2.88 -22.51 7.23
C ASP A 47 -3.93 -22.06 6.21
N GLU A 48 -4.48 -20.85 6.37
CA GLU A 48 -5.42 -20.22 5.45
C GLU A 48 -4.69 -19.08 4.69
N GLN A 49 -4.70 -19.18 3.36
CA GLN A 49 -4.05 -18.21 2.48
C GLN A 49 -5.06 -17.17 2.01
N VAL A 50 -4.72 -15.90 2.18
CA VAL A 50 -5.55 -14.78 1.72
C VAL A 50 -5.55 -14.74 0.19
N PRO A 51 -6.70 -14.76 -0.49
CA PRO A 51 -6.76 -14.74 -1.95
C PRO A 51 -6.22 -13.43 -2.53
N VAL A 52 -5.87 -13.44 -3.82
CA VAL A 52 -5.49 -12.24 -4.58
C VAL A 52 -6.70 -11.29 -4.65
N ARG A 53 -6.46 -9.99 -4.41
CA ARG A 53 -7.49 -8.94 -4.40
C ARG A 53 -7.43 -8.13 -5.68
N TRP A 54 -8.45 -8.25 -6.53
CA TRP A 54 -8.56 -7.45 -7.76
C TRP A 54 -9.25 -6.11 -7.57
N ARG A 55 -9.83 -5.87 -6.39
CA ARG A 55 -10.49 -4.62 -6.03
C ARG A 55 -9.89 -4.07 -4.75
N PRO A 56 -9.81 -2.73 -4.62
CA PRO A 56 -9.38 -2.13 -3.36
C PRO A 56 -10.41 -2.42 -2.26
N GLN A 57 -9.93 -2.45 -1.04
CA GLN A 57 -10.74 -2.55 0.17
C GLN A 57 -10.50 -1.29 1.00
N PRO A 58 -11.43 -0.33 1.03
CA PRO A 58 -11.30 0.88 1.82
C PRO A 58 -11.48 0.61 3.33
N TRP A 59 -11.02 1.54 4.16
CA TRP A 59 -11.27 1.52 5.60
C TRP A 59 -12.73 1.86 5.95
N GLY A 60 -13.39 2.67 5.14
CA GLY A 60 -14.76 3.12 5.29
C GLY A 60 -15.47 3.13 3.94
N GLU A 61 -16.24 4.19 3.68
CA GLU A 61 -16.97 4.32 2.42
C GLU A 61 -16.01 4.51 1.23
N PRO A 62 -16.23 3.81 0.11
CA PRO A 62 -15.44 3.93 -1.09
C PRO A 62 -15.41 5.37 -1.62
N GLY A 63 -14.22 5.90 -1.90
CA GLY A 63 -14.02 7.27 -2.37
C GLY A 63 -14.01 8.35 -1.29
N GLU A 64 -14.46 8.04 -0.08
CA GLU A 64 -14.47 8.94 1.07
C GLU A 64 -13.43 8.56 2.14
N SER A 65 -12.84 7.40 2.04
CA SER A 65 -11.81 6.90 2.95
C SER A 65 -10.58 6.41 2.21
N SER A 66 -9.48 6.26 2.94
CA SER A 66 -8.26 5.63 2.43
C SER A 66 -8.43 4.13 2.25
N ASP A 67 -7.59 3.53 1.41
CA ASP A 67 -7.58 2.08 1.20
C ASP A 67 -6.82 1.36 2.32
N LYS A 68 -7.46 0.37 2.94
CA LYS A 68 -6.80 -0.60 3.81
C LYS A 68 -5.90 -1.51 2.98
N TYR A 69 -6.46 -2.02 1.88
CA TYR A 69 -5.72 -2.81 0.89
C TYR A 69 -6.01 -2.24 -0.49
N GLU A 70 -4.97 -2.03 -1.28
CA GLU A 70 -5.11 -1.64 -2.67
C GLU A 70 -5.43 -2.85 -3.55
N SER A 71 -5.93 -2.58 -4.76
CA SER A 71 -6.04 -3.58 -5.82
C SER A 71 -4.66 -4.16 -6.16
N GLU A 72 -4.59 -5.48 -6.25
CA GLU A 72 -3.39 -6.21 -6.67
C GLU A 72 -3.34 -6.37 -8.21
N GLY A 73 -4.16 -5.62 -8.94
CA GLY A 73 -4.37 -5.69 -10.38
C GLY A 73 -3.43 -4.86 -11.27
N ALA A 74 -2.24 -4.49 -10.79
CA ALA A 74 -1.24 -3.83 -11.62
C ALA A 74 -0.61 -4.80 -12.62
N PHE A 75 -0.31 -4.35 -13.84
CA PHE A 75 0.42 -5.20 -14.77
C PHE A 75 1.93 -5.20 -14.52
N PHE A 76 2.45 -4.19 -13.85
CA PHE A 76 3.87 -4.06 -13.52
C PHE A 76 4.04 -3.12 -12.33
N LYS A 77 4.98 -3.41 -11.44
CA LYS A 77 5.51 -2.48 -10.43
C LYS A 77 7.03 -2.43 -10.57
N PRO A 78 7.64 -1.24 -10.64
CA PRO A 78 9.09 -1.10 -10.86
C PRO A 78 9.94 -1.47 -9.63
N SER A 79 9.33 -1.55 -8.44
CA SER A 79 10.02 -1.86 -7.18
C SER A 79 9.06 -2.35 -6.11
N THR A 80 9.59 -2.82 -4.98
CA THR A 80 8.76 -3.32 -3.88
C THR A 80 8.13 -2.20 -3.09
N ASP A 81 6.81 -2.27 -2.91
CA ASP A 81 6.05 -1.51 -1.92
C ASP A 81 6.11 -2.20 -0.56
N VAL A 82 6.37 -1.45 0.50
CA VAL A 82 6.26 -1.92 1.88
C VAL A 82 5.16 -1.13 2.58
N VAL A 83 4.18 -1.83 3.15
CA VAL A 83 3.00 -1.23 3.78
C VAL A 83 2.83 -1.78 5.19
N LEU A 84 2.53 -0.90 6.15
CA LEU A 84 2.16 -1.28 7.52
C LEU A 84 0.71 -0.87 7.77
N ILE A 85 -0.10 -1.85 8.15
CA ILE A 85 -1.49 -1.71 8.55
C ILE A 85 -1.56 -2.00 10.05
N GLY A 86 -2.28 -1.17 10.81
CA GLY A 86 -2.42 -1.39 12.24
C GLY A 86 -2.74 -0.12 13.02
N HIS A 87 -2.49 -0.20 14.32
CA HIS A 87 -2.69 0.88 15.26
C HIS A 87 -1.39 1.21 16.01
N ALA A 88 -1.25 2.46 16.42
CA ALA A 88 -0.21 2.88 17.34
C ALA A 88 -0.61 2.52 18.78
N TYR A 89 0.34 2.01 19.56
CA TYR A 89 0.19 1.66 20.96
C TYR A 89 1.26 2.37 21.79
N PRO A 90 0.87 3.29 22.69
CA PRO A 90 1.81 3.91 23.62
C PRO A 90 2.42 2.87 24.57
N GLN A 91 3.69 3.09 24.94
CA GLN A 91 4.40 2.20 25.86
C GLN A 91 3.96 2.40 27.33
N GLN A 92 3.38 3.54 27.66
CA GLN A 92 2.95 3.90 29.00
C GLN A 92 1.48 4.27 29.02
N LYS A 93 0.76 3.77 30.05
CA LYS A 93 -0.64 4.15 30.27
C LYS A 93 -0.76 5.65 30.50
N GLY A 94 -1.74 6.27 29.84
CA GLY A 94 -1.96 7.71 29.93
C GLY A 94 -0.99 8.55 29.10
N ALA A 95 -0.14 7.95 28.28
CA ALA A 95 0.69 8.70 27.34
C ALA A 95 -0.15 9.45 26.32
N THR A 96 0.29 10.65 25.98
CA THR A 96 -0.36 11.53 25.01
C THR A 96 0.30 11.47 23.65
N GLU A 97 1.42 10.76 23.52
CA GLU A 97 2.13 10.56 22.26
C GLU A 97 2.95 9.26 22.28
N THR A 98 3.26 8.76 21.10
CA THR A 98 4.18 7.65 20.90
C THR A 98 4.89 7.78 19.55
N LEU A 99 5.98 7.05 19.37
CA LEU A 99 6.67 6.92 18.08
C LEU A 99 6.41 5.53 17.50
N VAL A 100 5.88 5.49 16.29
CA VAL A 100 5.81 4.27 15.50
C VAL A 100 6.95 4.26 14.51
N SER A 101 7.71 3.17 14.48
CA SER A 101 8.80 3.01 13.52
C SER A 101 8.73 1.66 12.81
N LEU A 102 9.06 1.69 11.53
CA LEU A 102 9.16 0.55 10.65
C LEU A 102 10.54 0.51 9.99
N GLN A 103 11.18 -0.64 10.05
CA GLN A 103 12.36 -0.94 9.25
C GLN A 103 12.15 -2.24 8.50
N VAL A 104 12.40 -2.26 7.19
CA VAL A 104 12.42 -3.45 6.33
C VAL A 104 13.65 -3.37 5.44
N GLY A 105 14.66 -4.18 5.73
CA GLY A 105 15.94 -4.08 5.03
C GLY A 105 16.51 -2.66 5.04
N PRO A 106 16.68 -2.03 3.85
CA PRO A 106 17.21 -0.67 3.75
C PRO A 106 16.19 0.42 4.09
N LEU A 107 14.90 0.11 4.08
CA LEU A 107 13.84 1.08 4.33
C LEU A 107 13.69 1.36 5.82
N LYS A 108 13.59 2.64 6.18
CA LYS A 108 13.33 3.09 7.55
C LYS A 108 12.36 4.26 7.53
N LYS A 109 11.32 4.18 8.35
CA LYS A 109 10.35 5.26 8.51
C LYS A 109 9.90 5.33 9.95
N ALA A 110 9.73 6.55 10.46
CA ALA A 110 9.14 6.82 11.77
C ALA A 110 8.03 7.85 11.64
N VAL A 111 6.99 7.70 12.42
CA VAL A 111 5.85 8.60 12.51
C VAL A 111 5.57 8.87 13.97
N ARG A 112 5.51 10.14 14.36
CA ARG A 112 5.07 10.57 15.67
C ARG A 112 3.54 10.50 15.70
N VAL A 113 2.99 9.81 16.67
CA VAL A 113 1.55 9.68 16.87
C VAL A 113 1.17 10.44 18.13
N VAL A 114 0.31 11.43 17.97
CA VAL A 114 -0.10 12.35 19.04
C VAL A 114 -1.60 12.19 19.27
N GLY A 115 -2.02 12.19 20.53
CA GLY A 115 -3.42 12.10 20.90
C GLY A 115 -4.27 13.25 20.34
N GLU A 116 -5.57 13.18 20.52
CA GLU A 116 -6.50 14.17 19.95
C GLU A 116 -6.19 15.58 20.44
N ARG A 117 -6.13 16.53 19.48
CA ARG A 117 -5.91 17.95 19.70
C ARG A 117 -6.86 18.75 18.80
N ALA A 118 -7.16 19.95 19.22
CA ALA A 118 -7.94 20.90 18.43
C ALA A 118 -7.32 22.30 18.51
N TRP A 119 -7.51 23.07 17.44
CA TRP A 119 -7.16 24.49 17.44
C TRP A 119 -8.20 25.30 18.19
N PHE A 120 -7.73 26.25 19.01
CA PHE A 120 -8.59 27.19 19.72
C PHE A 120 -7.99 28.59 19.68
N ARG A 121 -8.83 29.61 19.86
CA ARG A 121 -8.38 31.00 19.92
C ARG A 121 -8.33 31.48 21.36
N SER A 122 -7.19 32.00 21.77
CA SER A 122 -6.98 32.61 23.07
C SER A 122 -6.17 33.89 22.93
N MET A 123 -6.62 34.98 23.55
CA MET A 123 -5.93 36.29 23.55
C MET A 123 -5.46 36.75 22.16
N GLY A 124 -6.28 36.51 21.10
CA GLY A 124 -5.96 36.90 19.72
C GLY A 124 -5.00 36.00 18.99
N ARG A 125 -4.51 34.90 19.61
CA ARG A 125 -3.67 33.88 19.02
C ARG A 125 -4.45 32.57 18.80
N VAL A 126 -4.01 31.79 17.82
CA VAL A 126 -4.52 30.43 17.60
C VAL A 126 -3.47 29.47 18.15
N ASP A 127 -3.88 28.68 19.11
CA ASP A 127 -3.06 27.68 19.79
C ASP A 127 -3.70 26.30 19.70
N ALA A 128 -2.90 25.25 19.89
CA ALA A 128 -3.38 23.88 19.98
C ALA A 128 -3.69 23.49 21.43
N THR A 129 -4.78 22.76 21.65
CA THR A 129 -5.04 22.14 22.95
C THR A 129 -3.92 21.16 23.31
N ARG A 130 -3.77 20.85 24.61
CA ARG A 130 -2.90 19.74 25.03
C ARG A 130 -3.45 18.44 24.46
N PRO A 131 -2.56 17.53 23.99
CA PRO A 131 -3.00 16.24 23.49
C PRO A 131 -3.66 15.40 24.59
N LEU A 132 -4.73 14.70 24.21
CA LEU A 132 -5.40 13.76 25.11
C LEU A 132 -4.63 12.43 25.16
N PRO A 133 -4.64 11.74 26.30
CA PRO A 133 -4.08 10.39 26.39
C PRO A 133 -4.88 9.43 25.51
N PHE A 134 -4.21 8.38 25.02
CA PHE A 134 -4.82 7.32 24.23
C PHE A 134 -4.20 5.95 24.53
N ASP A 135 -4.98 4.88 24.34
CA ASP A 135 -4.52 3.50 24.47
C ASP A 135 -4.14 2.93 23.10
N LYS A 136 -4.84 3.32 22.03
CA LYS A 136 -4.51 3.00 20.65
C LYS A 136 -5.06 4.05 19.69
N LEU A 137 -4.36 4.26 18.55
CA LEU A 137 -4.80 5.13 17.46
C LEU A 137 -4.54 4.45 16.11
N PRO A 138 -5.50 4.47 15.16
CA PRO A 138 -5.31 3.87 13.85
C PRO A 138 -4.24 4.64 13.05
N LEU A 139 -3.40 3.88 12.31
CA LEU A 139 -2.36 4.42 11.44
C LEU A 139 -2.90 4.68 10.03
N THR A 140 -4.07 5.29 9.93
CA THR A 140 -4.76 5.58 8.67
C THR A 140 -4.53 7.01 8.19
N TRP A 141 -4.70 7.24 6.89
CA TRP A 141 -4.48 8.56 6.29
C TRP A 141 -5.47 9.64 6.78
N GLU A 142 -6.64 9.25 7.24
CA GLU A 142 -7.62 10.16 7.87
C GLU A 142 -7.06 10.84 9.12
N ARG A 143 -6.05 10.22 9.75
CA ARG A 143 -5.35 10.73 10.94
C ARG A 143 -4.12 11.56 10.62
N ALA A 144 -3.70 11.60 9.36
CA ALA A 144 -2.57 12.41 8.88
C ALA A 144 -3.04 13.80 8.40
N PHE A 145 -2.08 14.73 8.27
CA PHE A 145 -2.37 16.04 7.71
C PHE A 145 -3.02 15.93 6.32
N GLY A 146 -4.08 16.70 6.08
CA GLY A 146 -4.80 16.71 4.83
C GLY A 146 -6.25 17.09 4.98
N GLY A 147 -7.08 16.62 4.03
CA GLY A 147 -8.52 16.85 4.01
C GLY A 147 -8.94 18.02 3.12
N TRP A 148 -10.19 18.42 3.28
CA TRP A 148 -10.84 19.47 2.51
C TRP A 148 -11.03 20.75 3.32
N ASP A 149 -10.85 21.87 2.67
CA ASP A 149 -11.34 23.18 3.12
C ASP A 149 -12.58 23.55 2.31
N ARG A 150 -13.72 23.56 2.95
CA ARG A 150 -15.03 23.89 2.37
C ARG A 150 -15.58 25.21 2.91
N THR A 151 -14.73 26.05 3.51
CA THR A 151 -15.13 27.35 4.04
C THR A 151 -15.68 28.27 2.95
N ASP A 152 -15.08 28.23 1.76
CA ASP A 152 -15.67 28.80 0.56
C ASP A 152 -16.40 27.70 -0.23
N ALA A 153 -17.73 27.66 -0.09
CA ALA A 153 -18.55 26.65 -0.76
C ALA A 153 -18.51 26.74 -2.29
N ALA A 154 -18.19 27.91 -2.87
CA ALA A 154 -18.07 28.11 -4.31
C ALA A 154 -16.74 27.61 -4.86
N LYS A 155 -15.71 27.53 -4.02
CA LYS A 155 -14.35 27.09 -4.40
C LYS A 155 -13.74 26.18 -3.33
N PRO A 156 -14.30 24.99 -3.10
CA PRO A 156 -13.73 24.04 -2.14
C PRO A 156 -12.33 23.64 -2.62
N THR A 157 -11.40 23.57 -1.68
CA THR A 157 -10.01 23.16 -1.92
C THR A 157 -9.62 22.00 -1.03
N PHE A 158 -8.57 21.28 -1.37
CA PHE A 158 -8.11 20.13 -0.60
C PHE A 158 -6.59 19.97 -0.67
N GLU A 159 -6.04 19.18 0.23
CA GLU A 159 -4.64 18.75 0.18
C GLU A 159 -4.51 17.57 -0.81
N PRO A 160 -3.91 17.77 -2.00
CA PRO A 160 -3.90 16.73 -3.05
C PRO A 160 -3.07 15.50 -2.70
N ARG A 161 -2.20 15.58 -1.69
CA ARG A 161 -1.39 14.44 -1.22
C ARG A 161 -2.16 13.54 -0.26
N ASN A 162 -3.23 14.07 0.38
CA ASN A 162 -4.09 13.34 1.30
C ASN A 162 -5.48 14.00 1.41
N PRO A 163 -6.37 13.78 0.46
CA PRO A 163 -7.71 14.41 0.47
C PRO A 163 -8.62 13.95 1.62
N VAL A 164 -8.34 12.79 2.22
CA VAL A 164 -9.15 12.22 3.32
C VAL A 164 -8.63 12.61 4.71
N GLY A 165 -7.51 13.32 4.77
CA GLY A 165 -6.83 13.67 6.01
C GLY A 165 -7.54 14.75 6.83
N THR A 166 -6.82 15.23 7.84
CA THR A 166 -7.33 16.17 8.85
C THR A 166 -6.41 17.39 8.96
N GLY A 167 -7.02 18.57 9.21
CA GLY A 167 -6.29 19.79 9.62
C GLY A 167 -5.93 20.74 8.48
N PHE A 168 -6.16 20.40 7.23
CA PHE A 168 -5.90 21.31 6.11
C PHE A 168 -6.85 22.50 6.08
N ARG A 169 -6.30 23.71 5.89
CA ARG A 169 -7.03 24.93 5.53
C ARG A 169 -6.22 25.67 4.47
N ALA A 170 -6.89 26.17 3.46
CA ALA A 170 -6.29 26.89 2.34
C ALA A 170 -5.74 28.28 2.77
N SER A 171 -6.33 28.85 3.81
CA SER A 171 -5.95 30.15 4.35
C SER A 171 -6.05 30.16 5.88
N PRO A 172 -5.15 30.88 6.59
CA PRO A 172 -5.30 31.12 8.03
C PRO A 172 -6.60 31.87 8.40
N ARG A 173 -7.25 32.54 7.44
CA ARG A 173 -8.54 33.20 7.65
C ARG A 173 -9.69 32.19 7.78
N HIS A 174 -9.50 30.97 7.34
CA HIS A 174 -10.48 29.89 7.43
C HIS A 174 -10.38 29.14 8.77
N PHE A 175 -9.98 29.88 9.81
CA PHE A 175 -9.97 29.34 11.17
C PHE A 175 -11.39 29.03 11.65
N GLU A 176 -11.52 27.86 12.23
CA GLU A 176 -12.74 27.37 12.87
C GLU A 176 -12.36 26.83 14.26
N GLU A 177 -13.12 27.24 15.27
CA GLU A 177 -12.93 26.83 16.65
C GLU A 177 -13.16 25.29 16.77
N GLY A 178 -12.25 24.59 17.41
CA GLY A 178 -12.35 23.14 17.57
C GLY A 178 -11.89 22.32 16.34
N LEU A 179 -11.33 22.96 15.31
CA LEU A 179 -10.76 22.23 14.18
C LEU A 179 -9.67 21.25 14.67
N ARG A 180 -9.83 19.99 14.33
CA ARG A 180 -8.90 18.92 14.75
C ARG A 180 -7.55 19.07 14.08
N LEU A 181 -6.48 18.78 14.83
CA LEU A 181 -5.14 18.58 14.31
C LEU A 181 -4.96 17.12 13.88
N PRO A 182 -4.05 16.85 12.93
CA PRO A 182 -3.67 15.48 12.62
C PRO A 182 -3.04 14.79 13.84
N ASN A 183 -3.25 13.48 13.93
CA ASN A 183 -2.60 12.64 14.94
C ASN A 183 -1.25 12.14 14.46
N LEU A 184 -1.08 11.92 13.14
CA LEU A 184 0.14 11.42 12.54
C LEU A 184 0.99 12.58 12.01
N GLU A 185 2.19 12.72 12.53
CA GLU A 185 3.13 13.79 12.18
C GLU A 185 4.51 13.25 11.83
N ASP A 186 5.18 13.93 10.91
CA ASP A 186 6.61 13.71 10.69
C ASP A 186 7.39 14.21 11.92
N PRO A 187 8.20 13.37 12.56
CA PRO A 187 9.02 13.81 13.70
C PRO A 187 9.96 14.98 13.37
N ALA A 188 10.39 15.12 12.10
CA ALA A 188 11.26 16.20 11.65
C ALA A 188 10.50 17.48 11.31
N GLU A 189 9.23 17.36 10.85
CA GLU A 189 8.41 18.50 10.42
C GLU A 189 7.02 18.47 11.12
N PRO A 190 6.96 18.58 12.46
CA PRO A 190 5.69 18.57 13.18
C PRO A 190 4.87 19.85 12.89
N LEU A 191 3.54 19.72 12.94
CA LEU A 191 2.63 20.84 12.80
C LEU A 191 2.67 21.73 14.06
N ARG A 192 3.15 22.96 13.93
CA ARG A 192 3.35 23.91 15.05
C ARG A 192 2.40 25.08 15.04
N GLU A 193 1.98 25.51 13.87
CA GLU A 193 1.18 26.74 13.70
C GLU A 193 -0.05 26.47 12.83
N PHE A 194 -1.14 27.14 13.15
CA PHE A 194 -2.34 27.08 12.32
C PHE A 194 -2.06 27.63 10.92
N GLY A 195 -2.51 26.92 9.89
CA GLY A 195 -2.26 27.28 8.49
C GLY A 195 -0.91 26.83 7.93
N GLN A 196 -0.01 26.27 8.77
CA GLN A 196 1.21 25.61 8.28
C GLN A 196 0.84 24.43 7.39
N ARG A 197 1.58 24.23 6.31
CA ARG A 197 1.46 23.07 5.42
C ARG A 197 2.62 22.13 5.63
N VAL A 198 2.33 21.00 6.26
CA VAL A 198 3.31 19.93 6.47
C VAL A 198 3.06 18.79 5.48
N PRO A 199 4.06 17.94 5.18
CA PRO A 199 3.83 16.74 4.39
C PRO A 199 2.91 15.76 5.15
N PRO A 200 1.87 15.19 4.49
CA PRO A 200 1.16 14.06 5.05
C PRO A 200 2.11 12.87 5.25
N VAL A 201 1.99 12.20 6.40
CA VAL A 201 2.81 11.02 6.71
C VAL A 201 1.93 9.85 7.12
N GLY A 202 2.31 8.65 6.73
CA GLY A 202 1.59 7.42 7.04
C GLY A 202 2.39 6.21 6.61
N PHE A 203 1.81 5.04 6.81
CA PHE A 203 2.40 3.74 6.47
C PHE A 203 1.55 2.97 5.46
N GLY A 204 0.28 3.38 5.26
CA GLY A 204 -0.69 2.73 4.40
C GLY A 204 -0.50 3.02 2.92
N PHE A 205 -1.37 2.43 2.11
CA PHE A 205 -1.43 2.68 0.68
C PHE A 205 -1.87 4.13 0.37
N THR A 206 -1.30 4.71 -0.69
CA THR A 206 -1.75 5.97 -1.29
C THR A 206 -2.63 5.68 -2.48
N SER A 207 -3.81 6.29 -2.54
CA SER A 207 -4.74 6.06 -3.65
C SER A 207 -4.22 6.61 -4.98
N PRO A 208 -4.62 6.04 -6.12
CA PRO A 208 -4.07 6.39 -7.44
C PRO A 208 -4.32 7.83 -7.87
N HIS A 209 -5.36 8.48 -7.34
CA HIS A 209 -5.70 9.88 -7.63
C HIS A 209 -5.05 10.90 -6.68
N TRP A 210 -4.25 10.45 -5.70
CA TRP A 210 -3.50 11.33 -4.81
C TRP A 210 -2.11 11.66 -5.35
N GLN A 211 -1.61 12.85 -5.01
CA GLN A 211 -0.19 13.13 -5.23
C GLN A 211 0.69 12.36 -4.23
N PRO A 212 1.87 11.87 -4.63
CA PRO A 212 2.50 12.06 -5.94
C PRO A 212 2.07 11.08 -7.04
N ARG A 213 1.26 10.05 -6.74
CA ARG A 213 0.90 9.00 -7.74
C ARG A 213 0.19 9.57 -8.95
N ALA A 214 -0.78 10.46 -8.77
CA ALA A 214 -1.58 11.02 -9.86
C ALA A 214 -0.73 11.65 -10.98
N LYS A 215 0.42 12.25 -10.66
CA LYS A 215 1.32 12.83 -11.67
C LYS A 215 1.95 11.78 -12.60
N TYR A 216 2.03 10.53 -12.15
CA TYR A 216 2.57 9.42 -12.95
C TYR A 216 1.54 8.79 -13.89
N ALA A 217 0.25 9.15 -13.74
CA ALA A 217 -0.81 8.66 -14.63
C ALA A 217 -0.69 9.22 -16.05
N GLY A 218 0.15 10.24 -16.27
CA GLY A 218 0.31 10.92 -17.53
C GLY A 218 -0.77 11.96 -17.80
N THR A 219 -0.66 12.64 -18.95
CA THR A 219 -1.50 13.76 -19.35
C THR A 219 -2.72 13.28 -20.13
N HIS A 220 -3.90 13.43 -19.54
CA HIS A 220 -5.19 13.07 -20.15
C HIS A 220 -5.88 14.31 -20.73
N ASP A 221 -5.24 14.95 -21.71
CA ASP A 221 -5.74 16.15 -22.40
C ASP A 221 -6.60 15.82 -23.64
N GLU A 222 -6.95 16.87 -24.39
CA GLU A 222 -7.73 16.72 -25.62
C GLU A 222 -6.96 15.96 -26.72
N ALA A 223 -5.64 16.13 -26.79
CA ALA A 223 -4.80 15.42 -27.75
C ALA A 223 -4.78 13.91 -27.46
N TRP A 224 -4.60 13.54 -26.16
CA TRP A 224 -4.73 12.15 -25.76
C TRP A 224 -6.12 11.57 -26.08
N ASN A 225 -7.19 12.31 -25.76
CA ASN A 225 -8.57 11.84 -25.97
C ASN A 225 -8.89 11.58 -27.47
N LYS A 226 -8.31 12.39 -28.36
CA LYS A 226 -8.55 12.26 -29.81
C LYS A 226 -7.66 11.22 -30.50
N MET A 227 -6.40 11.09 -30.06
CA MET A 227 -5.39 10.37 -30.83
C MET A 227 -4.85 9.10 -30.17
N ARG A 228 -5.00 8.95 -28.85
CA ARG A 228 -4.38 7.84 -28.13
C ARG A 228 -5.36 6.95 -27.34
N LYS A 229 -6.45 7.49 -26.87
CA LYS A 229 -7.48 6.72 -26.14
C LYS A 229 -7.94 5.50 -26.98
N PRO A 230 -8.02 4.26 -26.42
CA PRO A 230 -8.02 3.93 -24.99
C PRO A 230 -6.64 3.60 -24.37
N LEU A 231 -5.55 3.82 -25.08
CA LEU A 231 -4.20 3.56 -24.56
C LEU A 231 -3.82 4.55 -23.46
N LEU A 232 -2.85 4.18 -22.63
CA LEU A 232 -2.30 5.09 -21.62
C LEU A 232 -1.59 6.28 -22.29
N PRO A 233 -1.53 7.47 -21.63
CA PRO A 233 -0.79 8.62 -22.17
C PRO A 233 0.67 8.30 -22.52
N ASN A 234 1.25 9.01 -23.47
CA ASN A 234 2.65 8.81 -23.87
C ASN A 234 3.65 9.10 -22.75
N ASP A 235 3.29 9.96 -21.81
CA ASP A 235 4.05 10.35 -20.64
C ASP A 235 3.65 9.56 -19.37
N PHE A 236 2.92 8.45 -19.53
CA PHE A 236 2.62 7.53 -18.44
C PHE A 236 3.92 6.96 -17.86
N ASP A 237 4.02 6.94 -16.53
CA ASP A 237 5.17 6.43 -15.82
C ASP A 237 4.75 5.23 -14.94
N ARG A 238 5.42 4.12 -15.09
CA ARG A 238 5.13 2.87 -14.36
C ARG A 238 5.26 3.00 -12.83
N ARG A 239 5.91 4.05 -12.32
CA ARG A 239 5.88 4.41 -10.89
C ARG A 239 4.46 4.68 -10.37
N PHE A 240 3.51 4.94 -11.24
CA PHE A 240 2.09 4.99 -10.91
C PHE A 240 1.61 3.75 -10.14
N PHE A 241 2.16 2.59 -10.41
CA PHE A 241 1.77 1.34 -9.76
C PHE A 241 2.38 1.12 -8.37
N ASN A 242 3.41 1.88 -7.99
CA ASN A 242 3.86 1.90 -6.61
C ASN A 242 2.88 2.72 -5.75
N ALA A 243 2.34 2.06 -4.74
CA ALA A 243 1.26 2.59 -3.91
C ALA A 243 1.63 2.77 -2.44
N ALA A 244 2.81 2.34 -2.01
CA ALA A 244 3.23 2.55 -0.64
C ALA A 244 3.41 4.04 -0.31
N ALA A 245 3.28 4.38 0.96
CA ALA A 245 3.56 5.71 1.47
C ALA A 245 4.97 6.18 1.08
N PRO A 246 5.20 7.48 0.82
CA PRO A 246 6.53 8.02 0.56
C PRO A 246 7.55 7.57 1.61
N GLY A 247 8.71 7.10 1.16
CA GLY A 247 9.77 6.51 1.99
C GLY A 247 9.61 5.01 2.27
N LEU A 248 8.54 4.37 1.78
CA LEU A 248 8.31 2.92 1.89
C LEU A 248 8.26 2.21 0.53
N ILE A 249 8.63 2.90 -0.53
CA ILE A 249 8.91 2.32 -1.85
C ILE A 249 10.40 1.99 -1.89
N ALA A 250 10.75 0.74 -2.08
CA ALA A 250 12.15 0.31 -2.13
C ALA A 250 12.86 0.83 -3.40
N PRO A 251 14.18 0.99 -3.39
CA PRO A 251 14.92 1.43 -4.58
C PRO A 251 14.95 0.39 -5.71
N GLY A 252 14.45 -0.81 -5.46
CA GLY A 252 14.32 -1.93 -6.37
C GLY A 252 13.53 -3.05 -5.72
N TYR A 253 13.61 -4.27 -6.24
CA TYR A 253 12.90 -5.39 -5.62
C TYR A 253 13.64 -5.91 -4.39
N LEU A 254 12.88 -6.16 -3.33
CA LEU A 254 13.35 -6.87 -2.15
C LEU A 254 13.55 -8.37 -2.48
N LYS A 255 14.43 -9.01 -1.72
CA LYS A 255 14.78 -10.43 -1.93
C LYS A 255 13.88 -11.39 -1.15
N GLY A 256 13.08 -10.87 -0.21
CA GLY A 256 12.22 -11.69 0.65
C GLY A 256 12.93 -12.32 1.84
N ASN A 257 14.12 -11.82 2.20
CA ASN A 257 14.89 -12.28 3.36
C ASN A 257 15.32 -11.12 4.28
N GLU A 258 14.76 -9.94 4.07
CA GLU A 258 15.09 -8.74 4.81
C GLU A 258 14.69 -8.86 6.28
N SER A 259 15.50 -8.27 7.16
CA SER A 259 15.12 -8.07 8.55
C SER A 259 14.00 -7.04 8.65
N VAL A 260 13.00 -7.34 9.48
CA VAL A 260 11.88 -6.46 9.77
C VAL A 260 11.88 -6.10 11.26
N VAL A 261 11.75 -4.82 11.54
CA VAL A 261 11.55 -4.30 12.89
C VAL A 261 10.39 -3.33 12.89
N ILE A 262 9.40 -3.59 13.73
CA ILE A 262 8.24 -2.73 13.95
C ILE A 262 8.23 -2.36 15.44
N ALA A 263 8.14 -1.08 15.75
CA ALA A 263 8.00 -0.63 17.13
C ALA A 263 6.82 0.35 17.24
N GLY A 264 6.09 0.25 18.33
CA GLY A 264 4.94 1.10 18.63
C GLY A 264 3.66 0.78 17.85
N ALA A 265 3.67 -0.24 16.98
CA ALA A 265 2.48 -0.67 16.22
C ALA A 265 1.97 -2.07 16.63
N SER A 266 2.23 -2.49 17.84
CA SER A 266 1.71 -3.72 18.42
C SER A 266 1.54 -3.56 19.92
N PRO A 267 0.50 -4.14 20.53
CA PRO A 267 0.37 -4.17 21.98
C PRO A 267 1.51 -4.97 22.66
N LYS A 268 2.18 -5.86 21.91
CA LYS A 268 3.38 -6.58 22.36
C LYS A 268 4.65 -5.70 22.33
N GLY A 269 4.54 -4.43 21.95
CA GLY A 269 5.64 -3.49 21.85
C GLY A 269 6.45 -3.63 20.56
N ARG A 270 7.68 -4.16 20.63
CA ARG A 270 8.58 -4.30 19.50
C ARG A 270 8.47 -5.70 18.90
N LEU A 271 8.22 -5.74 17.58
CA LEU A 271 8.27 -6.95 16.78
C LEU A 271 9.57 -6.96 15.96
N ALA A 272 10.27 -8.08 15.94
CA ALA A 272 11.50 -8.24 15.16
C ALA A 272 11.55 -9.67 14.59
N PHE A 273 11.65 -9.76 13.25
CA PHE A 273 11.72 -11.02 12.53
C PHE A 273 12.43 -10.81 11.18
N SER A 274 12.65 -11.86 10.42
CA SER A 274 13.06 -11.77 9.02
C SER A 274 11.93 -12.23 8.12
N LEU A 275 11.85 -11.66 6.91
CA LEU A 275 10.99 -12.20 5.87
C LEU A 275 11.37 -13.65 5.59
N PRO A 276 10.41 -14.52 5.25
CA PRO A 276 10.67 -15.93 5.04
C PRO A 276 11.57 -16.10 3.80
N ARG A 277 12.69 -16.74 3.97
CA ARG A 277 13.80 -16.90 3.01
C ARG A 277 13.47 -17.86 1.85
N HIS A 278 12.26 -17.82 1.34
CA HIS A 278 11.88 -18.68 0.21
C HIS A 278 12.38 -18.07 -1.10
N ALA A 279 12.82 -18.94 -2.01
CA ALA A 279 13.00 -18.55 -3.39
C ALA A 279 11.66 -18.01 -3.94
N ALA A 280 11.73 -17.06 -4.87
CA ALA A 280 10.54 -16.58 -5.55
C ALA A 280 9.79 -17.79 -6.16
N PRO A 281 8.46 -17.85 -6.03
CA PRO A 281 7.70 -18.90 -6.69
C PRO A 281 7.90 -18.80 -8.20
N ALA A 282 7.95 -19.96 -8.88
CA ALA A 282 8.04 -20.01 -10.32
C ALA A 282 6.68 -20.35 -10.94
N VAL A 283 6.34 -19.67 -12.04
CA VAL A 283 5.16 -19.98 -12.83
C VAL A 283 5.60 -20.40 -14.23
N THR A 284 5.23 -21.62 -14.62
CA THR A 284 5.42 -22.12 -15.98
C THR A 284 4.12 -21.95 -16.73
N VAL A 285 4.15 -21.22 -17.85
CA VAL A 285 2.98 -20.97 -18.72
C VAL A 285 3.17 -21.77 -20.00
N ASN A 286 2.27 -22.73 -20.25
CA ASN A 286 2.24 -23.51 -21.48
C ASN A 286 1.41 -22.78 -22.52
N ARG A 287 2.02 -22.44 -23.66
CA ARG A 287 1.39 -21.68 -24.75
C ARG A 287 1.18 -22.55 -25.97
N ALA A 288 0.02 -22.42 -26.59
CA ALA A 288 -0.35 -23.17 -27.79
C ALA A 288 0.62 -22.89 -28.95
N GLY A 289 1.33 -23.93 -29.41
CA GLY A 289 2.29 -23.83 -30.52
C GLY A 289 3.60 -23.06 -30.24
N LEU A 290 3.75 -22.51 -29.03
CA LEU A 290 4.93 -21.72 -28.61
C LEU A 290 5.73 -22.36 -27.47
N GLY A 291 5.22 -23.47 -26.90
CA GLY A 291 5.89 -24.18 -25.81
C GLY A 291 5.72 -23.52 -24.44
N GLU A 292 6.64 -23.81 -23.53
CA GLU A 292 6.64 -23.31 -22.15
C GLU A 292 7.45 -22.03 -22.01
N VAL A 293 6.90 -21.08 -21.24
CA VAL A 293 7.56 -19.83 -20.86
C VAL A 293 7.54 -19.70 -19.34
N LYS A 294 8.66 -19.30 -18.76
CA LYS A 294 8.80 -19.01 -17.33
C LYS A 294 9.12 -17.53 -17.15
N PRO A 295 8.12 -16.69 -16.88
CA PRO A 295 8.36 -15.27 -16.61
C PRO A 295 9.03 -15.09 -15.24
N ASP A 296 9.86 -14.06 -15.14
CA ASP A 296 10.43 -13.65 -13.86
C ASP A 296 9.33 -13.06 -12.97
N LEU A 297 9.21 -13.56 -11.75
CA LEU A 297 8.34 -13.02 -10.73
C LEU A 297 9.17 -12.23 -9.72
N HIS A 298 8.75 -11.02 -9.46
CA HIS A 298 9.40 -10.12 -8.51
C HIS A 298 8.54 -9.93 -7.27
N LEU A 299 9.16 -9.94 -6.09
CA LEU A 299 8.50 -9.54 -4.84
C LEU A 299 8.22 -8.03 -4.91
N ASP A 300 7.01 -7.67 -5.31
CA ASP A 300 6.65 -6.28 -5.57
C ASP A 300 5.82 -5.63 -4.45
N THR A 301 5.35 -6.43 -3.48
CA THR A 301 4.57 -5.88 -2.36
C THR A 301 4.79 -6.73 -1.10
N VAL A 302 5.07 -6.04 0.00
CA VAL A 302 5.13 -6.59 1.36
C VAL A 302 4.13 -5.84 2.23
N ILE A 303 3.13 -6.54 2.75
CA ILE A 303 2.12 -5.97 3.66
C ILE A 303 2.32 -6.56 5.05
N LEU A 304 2.52 -5.69 6.02
CA LEU A 304 2.67 -6.00 7.44
C LEU A 304 1.37 -5.56 8.12
N ASP A 305 0.46 -6.48 8.37
CA ASP A 305 -0.82 -6.20 9.06
C ASP A 305 -0.70 -6.65 10.51
N THR A 306 -0.40 -5.71 11.41
CA THR A 306 -0.23 -6.00 12.84
C THR A 306 -1.55 -6.21 13.56
N ASP A 307 -2.67 -5.72 13.02
CA ASP A 307 -4.00 -5.96 13.58
C ASP A 307 -4.48 -7.38 13.28
N ALA A 308 -4.21 -7.87 12.08
CA ALA A 308 -4.53 -9.25 11.68
C ALA A 308 -3.42 -10.24 12.06
N GLU A 309 -2.31 -9.77 12.66
CA GLU A 309 -1.10 -10.56 12.94
C GLU A 309 -0.62 -11.35 11.70
N GLN A 310 -0.59 -10.70 10.53
CA GLN A 310 -0.25 -11.31 9.25
C GLN A 310 0.83 -10.53 8.50
N VAL A 311 1.61 -11.27 7.71
CA VAL A 311 2.53 -10.73 6.70
C VAL A 311 2.15 -11.33 5.35
N LEU A 312 1.87 -10.47 4.37
CA LEU A 312 1.53 -10.87 3.02
C LEU A 312 2.69 -10.51 2.08
N LEU A 313 3.14 -11.48 1.30
CA LEU A 313 4.16 -11.30 0.27
C LEU A 313 3.53 -11.56 -1.09
N LEU A 314 3.68 -10.61 -2.02
CA LEU A 314 3.15 -10.71 -3.36
C LEU A 314 4.29 -10.70 -4.38
N TRP A 315 4.32 -11.75 -5.19
CA TRP A 315 5.19 -11.83 -6.37
C TRP A 315 4.35 -11.65 -7.62
N ARG A 316 4.86 -10.85 -8.52
CA ARG A 316 4.20 -10.54 -9.79
C ARG A 316 5.14 -10.75 -10.95
N GLY A 317 4.58 -11.30 -12.03
CA GLY A 317 5.18 -11.35 -13.33
C GLY A 317 4.13 -11.21 -14.42
N HIS A 318 4.55 -11.08 -15.67
CA HIS A 318 3.64 -11.06 -16.79
C HIS A 318 4.29 -11.65 -18.04
N ILE A 319 3.45 -12.08 -18.97
CA ILE A 319 3.85 -12.44 -20.33
C ILE A 319 3.02 -11.65 -21.35
N VAL A 320 3.64 -11.31 -22.47
CA VAL A 320 2.93 -10.74 -23.62
C VAL A 320 2.24 -11.87 -24.38
N LEU A 321 0.94 -11.68 -24.65
CA LEU A 321 0.12 -12.64 -25.40
C LEU A 321 0.03 -12.20 -26.87
N GLY A 322 -0.01 -13.17 -27.80
CA GLY A 322 -0.22 -12.88 -29.21
C GLY A 322 -1.70 -12.72 -29.55
N ALA A 323 -2.50 -13.74 -29.26
CA ALA A 323 -3.94 -13.78 -29.54
C ALA A 323 -4.80 -13.72 -28.25
N GLY A 324 -4.26 -13.14 -27.19
CA GLY A 324 -4.94 -13.05 -25.89
C GLY A 324 -4.86 -14.35 -25.08
N ILE A 325 -5.75 -14.49 -24.08
CA ILE A 325 -5.75 -15.61 -23.14
C ILE A 325 -5.88 -16.98 -23.82
N HIS A 326 -6.40 -17.03 -25.04
CA HIS A 326 -6.55 -18.26 -25.82
C HIS A 326 -5.22 -18.91 -26.21
N ASP A 327 -4.12 -18.17 -26.17
CA ASP A 327 -2.76 -18.69 -26.36
C ASP A 327 -2.34 -19.59 -25.19
N VAL A 328 -2.98 -19.48 -24.04
CA VAL A 328 -2.58 -20.18 -22.82
C VAL A 328 -3.36 -21.48 -22.69
N ARG A 329 -2.64 -22.61 -22.62
CA ARG A 329 -3.20 -23.96 -22.41
C ARG A 329 -3.28 -24.30 -20.94
N GLY A 330 -2.21 -24.00 -20.20
CA GLY A 330 -2.12 -24.31 -18.77
C GLY A 330 -1.05 -23.51 -18.07
N LEU A 331 -1.14 -23.48 -16.76
CA LEU A 331 -0.19 -22.84 -15.86
C LEU A 331 0.17 -23.82 -14.75
N ARG A 332 1.46 -23.88 -14.41
CA ARG A 332 1.95 -24.61 -13.26
C ARG A 332 2.69 -23.67 -12.32
N VAL A 333 2.32 -23.67 -11.05
CA VAL A 333 2.95 -22.87 -10.00
C VAL A 333 3.74 -23.78 -9.09
N THR A 334 5.03 -23.51 -8.93
CA THR A 334 5.94 -24.26 -8.07
C THR A 334 6.70 -23.33 -7.15
N ALA A 335 7.17 -23.83 -6.01
CA ALA A 335 8.08 -23.12 -5.13
C ALA A 335 9.09 -24.12 -4.57
N GLU A 336 10.37 -23.76 -4.58
CA GLU A 336 11.39 -24.53 -3.89
C GLU A 336 11.14 -24.44 -2.38
N ASP A 337 11.32 -25.56 -1.68
CA ASP A 337 11.19 -25.71 -0.21
C ASP A 337 9.77 -25.55 0.40
N VAL A 338 8.72 -25.36 -0.40
CA VAL A 338 7.35 -25.23 0.09
C VAL A 338 6.39 -26.06 -0.77
N SER A 339 6.22 -27.35 -0.43
CA SER A 339 5.21 -28.21 -1.06
C SER A 339 3.89 -28.20 -0.29
N ARG A 340 2.75 -28.38 -1.00
CA ARG A 340 1.46 -28.60 -0.34
C ARG A 340 1.53 -29.85 0.56
N PRO A 341 1.06 -29.76 1.83
CA PRO A 341 0.90 -30.95 2.66
C PRO A 341 -0.07 -31.91 1.96
N GLY A 342 0.40 -33.09 1.58
CA GLY A 342 -0.47 -34.15 1.05
C GLY A 342 -0.12 -34.74 -0.32
N LYS A 343 0.76 -34.14 -1.12
CA LYS A 343 1.39 -34.84 -2.25
C LYS A 343 2.73 -35.44 -1.77
N LYS A 344 2.69 -36.70 -1.35
CA LYS A 344 3.90 -37.54 -1.31
C LYS A 344 4.28 -37.84 -2.75
N THR A 345 5.48 -37.44 -3.14
CA THR A 345 6.16 -37.90 -4.38
C THR A 345 6.31 -39.40 -4.40
#